data_26764eceb17f7a947883b54c3fe7ab91
#
_entry.id   26764eceb17f7a947883b54c3fe7ab91
#
_cell.length_a   1.000
_cell.length_b   1.000
_cell.length_c   1.000
_cell.angle_alpha   90.00
_cell.angle_beta   90.00
_cell.angle_gamma   90.00
#
_symmetry.space_group_name_H-M   'P 1'
#
loop_
_entity.id
_entity.type
_entity.pdbx_description
1 polymer ?
#
loop_
_entity_poly.entity_id
_entity_poly.type
_entity_poly.pdbx_seq_one_letter_code
_entity_poly.pdbx_strand_id
1 'polypeptide(L)'
;MIKEEGIPMTYFTDLQIKRRSIYALGKDLELSNQELIETIQGAVLNTPTAFNSQTSRVVILLDEESDAFWNEIAYSELEKVTPAEAFEATKERLAGFAQAKGTILFYEDQDVVKGLQEQFPLYAENFPIWSEQGHGIALYATWLALAEKNIGMNVQHYNPLVDEQLAEKYDIPA
;
A
#
# COMPACT_ATOMS: atom_id res chain seq x y z
N MET A 1 -27.30 -2.30 27.87
CA MET A 1 -26.32 -1.53 28.65
C MET A 1 -25.04 -2.35 28.67
N ILE A 2 -24.11 -2.02 27.79
CA ILE A 2 -22.75 -2.61 27.80
C ILE A 2 -22.07 -1.94 28.99
N LYS A 3 -21.70 -2.72 30.00
CA LYS A 3 -20.89 -2.18 31.12
C LYS A 3 -19.56 -1.70 30.54
N GLU A 4 -19.15 -0.49 30.93
CA GLU A 4 -17.81 0.07 30.69
C GLU A 4 -16.72 -0.67 31.51
N GLU A 5 -16.67 -1.99 31.42
CA GLU A 5 -15.46 -2.71 31.76
C GLU A 5 -14.59 -2.61 30.52
N GLY A 6 -13.57 -1.79 30.55
CA GLY A 6 -12.68 -1.56 29.43
C GLY A 6 -12.22 -2.89 28.82
N ILE A 7 -12.29 -2.99 27.50
CA ILE A 7 -11.78 -4.16 26.78
C ILE A 7 -10.35 -4.39 27.29
N PRO A 8 -10.03 -5.58 27.82
CA PRO A 8 -8.68 -5.83 28.29
C PRO A 8 -7.70 -5.58 27.16
N MET A 9 -6.76 -4.65 27.38
CA MET A 9 -5.73 -4.33 26.40
C MET A 9 -4.90 -5.58 26.15
N THR A 10 -4.86 -6.02 24.89
CA THR A 10 -4.01 -7.11 24.43
C THR A 10 -2.91 -6.53 23.56
N TYR A 11 -1.83 -7.27 23.36
CA TYR A 11 -0.78 -6.87 22.42
C TYR A 11 -1.33 -6.46 21.05
N PHE A 12 -2.30 -7.19 20.53
CA PHE A 12 -2.94 -6.88 19.25
C PHE A 12 -3.73 -5.56 19.29
N THR A 13 -4.48 -5.32 20.36
CA THR A 13 -5.23 -4.06 20.54
C THR A 13 -4.28 -2.86 20.63
N ASP A 14 -3.18 -3.01 21.38
CA ASP A 14 -2.15 -1.97 21.49
C ASP A 14 -1.52 -1.65 20.13
N LEU A 15 -1.25 -2.69 19.33
CA LEU A 15 -0.70 -2.53 17.99
C LEU A 15 -1.68 -1.82 17.06
N GLN A 16 -2.97 -2.15 17.12
CA GLN A 16 -4.01 -1.45 16.35
C GLN A 16 -4.08 0.05 16.71
N ILE A 17 -3.98 0.38 17.99
CA ILE A 17 -3.97 1.77 18.47
C ILE A 17 -2.70 2.51 18.04
N LYS A 18 -1.56 1.84 18.09
CA LYS A 18 -0.25 2.37 17.70
C LYS A 18 -0.20 2.70 16.20
N ARG A 19 -0.80 1.84 15.36
CA ARG A 19 -0.87 2.06 13.92
C ARG A 19 -1.69 3.33 13.62
N ARG A 20 -1.04 4.36 13.13
CA ARG A 20 -1.67 5.62 12.73
C ARG A 20 -1.13 6.06 11.38
N SER A 21 -1.85 6.94 10.68
CA SER A 21 -1.29 7.65 9.54
C SER A 21 -0.24 8.63 10.03
N ILE A 22 1.01 8.41 9.65
CA ILE A 22 2.16 9.24 10.00
C ILE A 22 2.64 9.91 8.71
N TYR A 23 2.61 11.23 8.68
CA TYR A 23 3.00 12.01 7.50
C TYR A 23 4.42 12.58 7.60
N ALA A 24 4.91 12.87 8.81
CA ALA A 24 6.29 13.28 9.04
C ALA A 24 7.19 12.03 9.06
N LEU A 25 7.56 11.56 7.87
CA LEU A 25 8.41 10.39 7.67
C LEU A 25 9.86 10.83 7.40
N GLY A 26 10.79 9.94 7.65
CA GLY A 26 12.22 10.09 7.38
C GLY A 26 12.83 8.81 6.85
N LYS A 27 14.11 8.86 6.47
CA LYS A 27 14.85 7.73 5.89
C LYS A 27 15.60 6.90 6.92
N ASP A 28 15.76 7.42 8.14
CA ASP A 28 16.52 6.75 9.19
C ASP A 28 15.68 5.66 9.84
N LEU A 29 16.00 4.41 9.55
CA LEU A 29 15.40 3.22 10.15
C LEU A 29 16.47 2.40 10.87
N GLU A 30 16.07 1.74 11.97
CA GLU A 30 16.94 0.77 12.66
C GLU A 30 17.07 -0.55 11.87
N LEU A 31 16.11 -0.85 10.97
CA LEU A 31 16.11 -2.04 10.13
C LEU A 31 16.94 -1.81 8.86
N SER A 32 17.62 -2.86 8.43
CA SER A 32 18.20 -2.92 7.09
C SER A 32 17.13 -2.99 6.01
N ASN A 33 17.49 -2.66 4.77
CA ASN A 33 16.58 -2.79 3.62
C ASN A 33 16.05 -4.22 3.47
N GLN A 34 16.89 -5.23 3.73
CA GLN A 34 16.51 -6.64 3.65
C GLN A 34 15.45 -7.00 4.70
N GLU A 35 15.64 -6.61 5.96
CA GLU A 35 14.66 -6.85 7.03
C GLU A 35 13.33 -6.12 6.77
N LEU A 36 13.39 -4.92 6.19
CA LEU A 36 12.20 -4.17 5.79
C LEU A 36 11.42 -4.92 4.70
N ILE A 37 12.11 -5.38 3.66
CA ILE A 37 11.52 -6.17 2.58
C ILE A 37 10.90 -7.46 3.13
N GLU A 38 11.61 -8.21 3.95
CA GLU A 38 11.12 -9.46 4.56
C GLU A 38 9.89 -9.21 5.45
N THR A 39 9.85 -8.10 6.17
CA THR A 39 8.68 -7.71 6.98
C THR A 39 7.45 -7.49 6.11
N ILE A 40 7.60 -6.74 5.01
CA ILE A 40 6.50 -6.44 4.07
C ILE A 40 6.06 -7.73 3.37
N GLN A 41 6.99 -8.51 2.83
CA GLN A 41 6.69 -9.78 2.16
C GLN A 41 5.98 -10.76 3.08
N GLY A 42 6.47 -10.89 4.32
CA GLY A 42 5.85 -11.76 5.33
C GLY A 42 4.41 -11.35 5.64
N ALA A 43 4.12 -10.06 5.72
CA ALA A 43 2.77 -9.56 5.96
C ALA A 43 1.83 -9.90 4.78
N VAL A 44 2.26 -9.65 3.55
CA VAL A 44 1.45 -9.91 2.34
C VAL A 44 1.22 -11.41 2.14
N LEU A 45 2.28 -12.23 2.23
CA LEU A 45 2.21 -13.68 2.01
C LEU A 45 1.32 -14.42 3.01
N ASN A 46 1.18 -13.90 4.24
CA ASN A 46 0.33 -14.51 5.26
C ASN A 46 -1.11 -13.94 5.27
N THR A 47 -1.47 -13.11 4.30
CA THR A 47 -2.81 -12.55 4.18
C THR A 47 -3.77 -13.57 3.59
N PRO A 48 -4.93 -13.84 4.25
CA PRO A 48 -5.95 -14.72 3.69
C PRO A 48 -6.69 -14.04 2.53
N THR A 49 -7.02 -14.81 1.51
CA THR A 49 -7.81 -14.36 0.35
C THR A 49 -8.93 -15.33 0.03
N ALA A 50 -10.03 -14.84 -0.53
CA ALA A 50 -11.13 -15.70 -0.95
C ALA A 50 -10.64 -16.71 -2.00
N PHE A 51 -11.03 -17.97 -1.86
CA PHE A 51 -10.58 -19.08 -2.71
C PHE A 51 -9.06 -19.28 -2.74
N ASN A 52 -8.33 -18.72 -1.79
CA ASN A 52 -6.87 -18.65 -1.80
C ASN A 52 -6.33 -18.06 -3.12
N SER A 53 -6.99 -17.04 -3.60
CA SER A 53 -6.71 -16.41 -4.91
C SER A 53 -5.34 -15.77 -4.99
N GLN A 54 -4.85 -15.23 -3.85
CA GLN A 54 -3.52 -14.61 -3.77
C GLN A 54 -3.28 -13.57 -4.88
N THR A 55 -4.27 -12.72 -5.14
CA THR A 55 -4.25 -11.72 -6.21
C THR A 55 -3.36 -10.52 -5.91
N SER A 56 -3.16 -10.21 -4.61
CA SER A 56 -2.38 -9.03 -4.22
C SER A 56 -0.91 -9.14 -4.61
N ARG A 57 -0.39 -8.08 -5.20
CA ARG A 57 1.02 -7.91 -5.58
C ARG A 57 1.56 -6.64 -4.95
N VAL A 58 2.86 -6.61 -4.69
CA VAL A 58 3.54 -5.41 -4.19
C VAL A 58 4.84 -5.16 -4.94
N VAL A 59 5.11 -3.89 -5.24
CA VAL A 59 6.42 -3.42 -5.63
C VAL A 59 6.95 -2.53 -4.50
N ILE A 60 8.13 -2.84 -4.00
CA ILE A 60 8.75 -2.12 -2.88
C ILE A 60 9.85 -1.23 -3.44
N LEU A 61 9.62 0.06 -3.44
CA LEU A 61 10.57 1.09 -3.87
C LEU A 61 11.30 1.62 -2.64
N LEU A 62 12.62 1.55 -2.63
CA LEU A 62 13.43 2.04 -1.51
C LEU A 62 14.38 3.14 -1.99
N ASP A 63 14.71 4.03 -1.09
CA ASP A 63 15.72 5.08 -1.30
C ASP A 63 15.47 5.87 -2.60
N GLU A 64 16.40 5.86 -3.54
CA GLU A 64 16.37 6.60 -4.79
C GLU A 64 15.18 6.23 -5.69
N GLU A 65 14.74 4.96 -5.68
CA GLU A 65 13.56 4.55 -6.46
C GLU A 65 12.25 5.14 -5.87
N SER A 66 12.15 5.23 -4.54
CA SER A 66 11.04 5.92 -3.90
C SER A 66 11.06 7.42 -4.19
N ASP A 67 12.24 8.03 -4.14
CA ASP A 67 12.42 9.44 -4.47
C ASP A 67 12.00 9.73 -5.93
N ALA A 68 12.42 8.88 -6.87
CA ALA A 68 12.06 9.00 -8.27
C ALA A 68 10.55 8.85 -8.52
N PHE A 69 9.88 7.95 -7.80
CA PHE A 69 8.43 7.83 -7.90
C PHE A 69 7.72 9.14 -7.55
N TRP A 70 8.07 9.78 -6.43
CA TRP A 70 7.41 11.01 -5.97
C TRP A 70 7.82 12.25 -6.75
N ASN A 71 9.12 12.38 -7.07
CA ASN A 71 9.68 13.61 -7.69
C ASN A 71 9.58 13.61 -9.21
N GLU A 72 9.39 12.46 -9.86
CA GLU A 72 9.31 12.35 -11.31
C GLU A 72 7.93 11.85 -11.75
N ILE A 73 7.54 10.61 -11.38
CA ILE A 73 6.30 10.00 -11.88
C ILE A 73 5.06 10.70 -11.32
N ALA A 74 4.89 10.70 -10.01
CA ALA A 74 3.72 11.33 -9.38
C ALA A 74 3.69 12.84 -9.64
N TYR A 75 4.84 13.48 -9.63
CA TYR A 75 4.97 14.89 -9.94
C TYR A 75 4.45 15.21 -11.36
N SER A 76 4.96 14.53 -12.39
CA SER A 76 4.62 14.80 -13.78
C SER A 76 3.13 14.52 -14.07
N GLU A 77 2.55 13.48 -13.48
CA GLU A 77 1.15 13.16 -13.69
C GLU A 77 0.22 14.16 -12.97
N LEU A 78 0.56 14.56 -11.76
CA LEU A 78 -0.24 15.53 -11.02
C LEU A 78 -0.12 16.96 -11.61
N GLU A 79 1.02 17.31 -12.19
CA GLU A 79 1.20 18.59 -12.89
C GLU A 79 0.22 18.74 -14.06
N LYS A 80 -0.08 17.65 -14.79
CA LYS A 80 -1.01 17.66 -15.93
C LYS A 80 -2.47 17.94 -15.52
N VAL A 81 -2.86 17.55 -14.32
CA VAL A 81 -4.28 17.55 -13.89
C VAL A 81 -4.58 18.55 -12.77
N THR A 82 -3.56 19.10 -12.11
CA THR A 82 -3.74 20.05 -11.02
C THR A 82 -3.76 21.49 -11.54
N PRO A 83 -4.75 22.33 -11.19
CA PRO A 83 -4.72 23.74 -11.53
C PRO A 83 -3.44 24.42 -11.07
N ALA A 84 -2.88 25.32 -11.91
CA ALA A 84 -1.59 25.94 -11.66
C ALA A 84 -1.50 26.66 -10.29
N GLU A 85 -2.59 27.30 -9.87
CA GLU A 85 -2.69 27.99 -8.58
C GLU A 85 -2.67 27.04 -7.36
N ALA A 86 -3.03 25.77 -7.56
CA ALA A 86 -3.03 24.73 -6.50
C ALA A 86 -1.78 23.85 -6.53
N PHE A 87 -0.97 23.93 -7.59
CA PHE A 87 0.12 22.98 -7.81
C PHE A 87 1.29 23.15 -6.84
N GLU A 88 1.55 24.37 -6.34
CA GLU A 88 2.60 24.56 -5.32
C GLU A 88 2.33 23.75 -4.04
N ALA A 89 1.09 23.73 -3.55
CA ALA A 89 0.73 22.90 -2.39
C ALA A 89 0.84 21.39 -2.69
N THR A 90 0.61 20.99 -3.94
CA THR A 90 0.81 19.60 -4.39
C THR A 90 2.29 19.24 -4.40
N LYS A 91 3.17 20.10 -4.90
CA LYS A 91 4.63 19.89 -4.87
C LYS A 91 5.15 19.71 -3.44
N GLU A 92 4.74 20.60 -2.52
CA GLU A 92 5.15 20.50 -1.11
C GLU A 92 4.73 19.14 -0.49
N ARG A 93 3.52 18.68 -0.84
CA ARG A 93 3.03 17.37 -0.39
C ARG A 93 3.84 16.21 -0.94
N LEU A 94 4.13 16.21 -2.25
CA LEU A 94 4.95 15.19 -2.90
C LEU A 94 6.39 15.18 -2.33
N ALA A 95 6.98 16.36 -2.14
CA ALA A 95 8.29 16.49 -1.51
C ALA A 95 8.28 15.94 -0.07
N GLY A 96 7.18 16.08 0.67
CA GLY A 96 6.99 15.47 1.97
C GLY A 96 6.97 13.94 1.91
N PHE A 97 6.30 13.34 0.91
CA PHE A 97 6.28 11.89 0.74
C PHE A 97 7.64 11.33 0.31
N ALA A 98 8.40 12.07 -0.50
CA ALA A 98 9.76 11.70 -0.89
C ALA A 98 10.75 11.66 0.28
N GLN A 99 10.41 12.19 1.46
CA GLN A 99 11.26 12.05 2.65
C GLN A 99 11.19 10.67 3.28
N ALA A 100 10.24 9.81 2.89
CA ALA A 100 10.13 8.48 3.43
C ALA A 100 11.27 7.57 2.95
N LYS A 101 11.61 6.55 3.74
CA LYS A 101 12.59 5.50 3.38
C LYS A 101 12.18 4.74 2.13
N GLY A 102 10.88 4.59 1.89
CA GLY A 102 10.37 3.84 0.75
C GLY A 102 8.89 4.06 0.50
N THR A 103 8.47 3.52 -0.64
CA THR A 103 7.08 3.49 -1.10
C THR A 103 6.71 2.06 -1.45
N ILE A 104 5.56 1.60 -1.00
CA ILE A 104 5.03 0.28 -1.33
C ILE A 104 3.86 0.49 -2.29
N LEU A 105 3.99 0.02 -3.51
CA LEU A 105 2.91 0.02 -4.48
C LEU A 105 2.13 -1.28 -4.33
N PHE A 106 0.84 -1.18 -4.06
CA PHE A 106 -0.07 -2.31 -3.97
C PHE A 106 -0.94 -2.35 -5.22
N TYR A 107 -1.10 -3.52 -5.80
CA TYR A 107 -2.00 -3.75 -6.92
C TYR A 107 -2.57 -5.17 -6.92
N GLU A 108 -3.60 -5.39 -7.70
CA GLU A 108 -4.28 -6.68 -7.82
C GLU A 108 -4.08 -7.27 -9.21
N ASP A 109 -3.66 -8.52 -9.25
CA ASP A 109 -3.44 -9.29 -10.49
C ASP A 109 -4.79 -9.63 -11.14
N GLN A 110 -5.16 -8.85 -12.15
CA GLN A 110 -6.44 -8.98 -12.84
C GLN A 110 -6.52 -10.25 -13.69
N ASP A 111 -5.42 -10.83 -14.12
CA ASP A 111 -5.43 -12.09 -14.87
C ASP A 111 -5.81 -13.26 -13.95
N VAL A 112 -5.35 -13.27 -12.71
CA VAL A 112 -5.79 -14.24 -11.70
C VAL A 112 -7.28 -14.05 -11.41
N VAL A 113 -7.76 -12.82 -11.27
CA VAL A 113 -9.19 -12.52 -11.05
C VAL A 113 -10.03 -13.07 -12.22
N LYS A 114 -9.66 -12.75 -13.47
CA LYS A 114 -10.36 -13.24 -14.68
C LYS A 114 -10.35 -14.76 -14.78
N GLY A 115 -9.19 -15.38 -14.51
CA GLY A 115 -9.08 -16.85 -14.52
C GLY A 115 -10.02 -17.52 -13.51
N LEU A 116 -10.19 -16.93 -12.32
CA LEU A 116 -11.14 -17.42 -11.32
C LEU A 116 -12.60 -17.20 -11.75
N GLN A 117 -12.93 -16.08 -12.38
CA GLN A 117 -14.26 -15.82 -12.95
C GLN A 117 -14.64 -16.88 -14.00
N GLU A 118 -13.70 -17.26 -14.86
CA GLU A 118 -13.90 -18.30 -15.87
C GLU A 118 -14.04 -19.70 -15.26
N GLN A 119 -13.21 -20.01 -14.26
CA GLN A 119 -13.22 -21.30 -13.57
C GLN A 119 -14.49 -21.52 -12.73
N PHE A 120 -15.01 -20.45 -12.12
CA PHE A 120 -16.16 -20.48 -11.21
C PHE A 120 -17.26 -19.49 -11.64
N PRO A 121 -17.97 -19.74 -12.75
CA PRO A 121 -18.93 -18.78 -13.33
C PRO A 121 -20.06 -18.37 -12.38
N LEU A 122 -20.43 -19.24 -11.44
CA LEU A 122 -21.46 -18.93 -10.41
C LEU A 122 -21.07 -17.76 -9.52
N TYR A 123 -19.77 -17.54 -9.31
CA TYR A 123 -19.21 -16.49 -8.46
C TYR A 123 -18.46 -15.41 -9.25
N ALA A 124 -18.59 -15.39 -10.56
CA ALA A 124 -17.79 -14.51 -11.42
C ALA A 124 -17.87 -13.03 -11.00
N GLU A 125 -19.05 -12.53 -10.65
CA GLU A 125 -19.25 -11.13 -10.20
C GLU A 125 -18.65 -10.85 -8.82
N ASN A 126 -18.36 -11.88 -8.03
CA ASN A 126 -17.83 -11.72 -6.69
C ASN A 126 -16.29 -11.62 -6.66
N PHE A 127 -15.59 -12.25 -7.59
CA PHE A 127 -14.12 -12.29 -7.55
C PHE A 127 -13.45 -10.92 -7.56
N PRO A 128 -13.87 -9.92 -8.38
CA PRO A 128 -13.32 -8.58 -8.28
C PRO A 128 -13.52 -7.95 -6.89
N ILE A 129 -14.71 -8.14 -6.30
CA ILE A 129 -15.04 -7.62 -4.96
C ILE A 129 -14.17 -8.30 -3.89
N TRP A 130 -14.01 -9.62 -3.98
CA TRP A 130 -13.18 -10.38 -3.03
C TRP A 130 -11.69 -10.07 -3.18
N SER A 131 -11.22 -9.76 -4.39
CA SER A 131 -9.85 -9.28 -4.64
C SER A 131 -9.61 -7.97 -3.89
N GLU A 132 -10.49 -6.97 -4.06
CA GLU A 132 -10.40 -5.69 -3.35
C GLU A 132 -10.45 -5.85 -1.81
N GLN A 133 -11.26 -6.78 -1.32
CA GLN A 133 -11.28 -7.09 0.11
C GLN A 133 -9.95 -7.69 0.58
N GLY A 134 -9.37 -8.62 -0.20
CA GLY A 134 -8.06 -9.20 0.05
C GLY A 134 -6.95 -8.15 0.05
N HIS A 135 -7.00 -7.23 -0.91
CA HIS A 135 -6.12 -6.06 -1.00
C HIS A 135 -6.15 -5.22 0.29
N GLY A 136 -7.35 -4.86 0.75
CA GLY A 136 -7.50 -4.11 2.00
C GLY A 136 -6.93 -4.82 3.21
N ILE A 137 -7.06 -6.17 3.29
CA ILE A 137 -6.49 -6.97 4.37
C ILE A 137 -4.95 -6.99 4.26
N ALA A 138 -4.37 -7.18 3.07
CA ALA A 138 -2.93 -7.18 2.84
C ALA A 138 -2.29 -5.83 3.20
N LEU A 139 -2.92 -4.73 2.76
CA LEU A 139 -2.51 -3.37 3.11
C LEU A 139 -2.51 -3.16 4.63
N TYR A 140 -3.59 -3.56 5.31
CA TYR A 140 -3.71 -3.40 6.75
C TYR A 140 -2.72 -4.28 7.52
N ALA A 141 -2.52 -5.53 7.10
CA ALA A 141 -1.53 -6.43 7.69
C ALA A 141 -0.11 -5.87 7.57
N THR A 142 0.25 -5.33 6.40
CA THR A 142 1.54 -4.66 6.18
C THR A 142 1.69 -3.45 7.09
N TRP A 143 0.65 -2.63 7.24
CA TRP A 143 0.68 -1.46 8.11
C TRP A 143 0.88 -1.83 9.58
N LEU A 144 0.23 -2.91 10.05
CA LEU A 144 0.44 -3.43 11.41
C LEU A 144 1.86 -3.96 11.59
N ALA A 145 2.39 -4.72 10.62
CA ALA A 145 3.74 -5.26 10.68
C ALA A 145 4.81 -4.15 10.77
N LEU A 146 4.64 -3.08 9.99
CA LEU A 146 5.51 -1.91 10.06
C LEU A 146 5.36 -1.17 11.40
N ALA A 147 4.14 -0.98 11.89
CA ALA A 147 3.88 -0.35 13.19
C ALA A 147 4.48 -1.15 14.36
N GLU A 148 4.50 -2.49 14.28
CA GLU A 148 5.19 -3.36 15.24
C GLU A 148 6.68 -3.04 15.33
N LYS A 149 7.31 -2.76 14.18
CA LYS A 149 8.72 -2.38 14.06
C LYS A 149 8.99 -0.89 14.31
N ASN A 150 8.01 -0.13 14.83
CA ASN A 150 8.08 1.33 15.03
C ASN A 150 8.25 2.13 13.73
N ILE A 151 7.84 1.60 12.60
CA ILE A 151 7.92 2.27 11.31
C ILE A 151 6.58 2.97 11.02
N GLY A 152 6.64 4.28 10.78
CA GLY A 152 5.49 5.08 10.37
C GLY A 152 5.12 4.83 8.92
N MET A 153 3.83 4.91 8.62
CA MET A 153 3.30 4.78 7.26
C MET A 153 2.05 5.65 7.09
N ASN A 154 1.80 6.12 5.90
CA ASN A 154 0.51 6.63 5.45
C ASN A 154 0.13 6.00 4.11
N VAL A 155 -1.14 6.09 3.73
CA VAL A 155 -1.67 5.55 2.47
C VAL A 155 -2.07 6.70 1.57
N GLN A 156 -1.69 6.61 0.30
CA GLN A 156 -2.02 7.56 -0.74
C GLN A 156 -2.69 6.83 -1.90
N HIS A 157 -3.57 7.54 -2.63
CA HIS A 157 -4.30 6.99 -3.77
C HIS A 157 -4.12 7.94 -4.95
N TYR A 158 -3.27 7.55 -5.90
CA TYR A 158 -2.99 8.30 -7.12
C TYR A 158 -3.43 7.57 -8.38
N ASN A 159 -4.06 6.41 -8.23
CA ASN A 159 -4.68 5.68 -9.33
C ASN A 159 -5.85 6.49 -9.93
N PRO A 160 -6.09 6.45 -11.23
CA PRO A 160 -5.28 5.75 -12.23
C PRO A 160 -4.16 6.62 -12.83
N LEU A 161 -3.87 7.80 -12.28
CA LEU A 161 -2.99 8.82 -12.89
C LEU A 161 -1.56 8.31 -13.13
N VAL A 162 -1.04 7.47 -12.23
CA VAL A 162 0.34 6.98 -12.28
C VAL A 162 0.48 5.59 -12.91
N ASP A 163 -0.64 4.92 -13.21
CA ASP A 163 -0.65 3.48 -13.53
C ASP A 163 0.14 3.16 -14.80
N GLU A 164 0.00 3.95 -15.87
CA GLU A 164 0.69 3.72 -17.15
C GLU A 164 2.21 3.82 -16.98
N GLN A 165 2.71 4.86 -16.31
CA GLN A 165 4.14 5.04 -16.08
C GLN A 165 4.73 3.99 -15.14
N LEU A 166 3.96 3.55 -14.13
CA LEU A 166 4.38 2.48 -13.24
C LEU A 166 4.45 1.13 -13.96
N ALA A 167 3.45 0.82 -14.80
CA ALA A 167 3.42 -0.39 -15.60
C ALA A 167 4.63 -0.45 -16.53
N GLU A 168 4.96 0.64 -17.23
CA GLU A 168 6.12 0.72 -18.12
C GLU A 168 7.45 0.60 -17.36
N LYS A 169 7.61 1.35 -16.25
CA LYS A 169 8.89 1.41 -15.52
C LYS A 169 9.21 0.12 -14.79
N TYR A 170 8.20 -0.53 -14.20
CA TYR A 170 8.38 -1.70 -13.33
C TYR A 170 7.89 -3.01 -13.96
N ASP A 171 7.58 -3.01 -15.27
CA ASP A 171 7.07 -4.19 -15.99
C ASP A 171 5.86 -4.85 -15.28
N ILE A 172 4.95 -3.99 -14.80
CA ILE A 172 3.71 -4.44 -14.18
C ILE A 172 2.72 -4.77 -15.30
N PRO A 173 2.16 -5.99 -15.35
CA PRO A 173 1.15 -6.33 -16.34
C PRO A 173 -0.05 -5.38 -16.31
N ALA A 174 -0.53 -4.98 -17.50
CA ALA A 174 -1.66 -4.05 -17.65
C ALA A 174 -3.01 -4.68 -17.30
#